data_5117435809997c1361d70ae9cf6a4e31
#
_entry.id   5117435809997c1361d70ae9cf6a4e31
#
_cell.length_a   1.000
_cell.length_b   1.000
_cell.length_c   1.000
_cell.angle_alpha   90.00
_cell.angle_beta   90.00
_cell.angle_gamma   90.00
#
_symmetry.space_group_name_H-M   'P 1'
#
loop_
_entity.id
_entity.type
_entity.pdbx_description
1 polymer ?
#
loop_
_entity_poly.entity_id
_entity_poly.type
_entity_poly.pdbx_seq_one_letter_code
_entity_poly.pdbx_strand_id
1 'polypeptide(L)'
;MYRGGFNDFIKELSLDSNFIKCVHLSERQETDGTREELVLRFFAYLYDIDSFSHSVKDFLNNYMEKADKKFSYSKNEKLFRYVFDTISSALPTGITKGRKNTPLNLFEAVSVGAAHAYLNKGKINTSGIEEWITDSELLKYISGATNSKPRVLGRIEFCRKKFER
;
A
#
# COMPACT_ATOMS: atom_id res chain seq x y z
N MET A 1 1.99 -19.73 -12.24
CA MET A 1 1.58 -18.91 -13.40
C MET A 1 0.15 -18.46 -13.23
N TYR A 2 -0.09 -17.24 -13.56
CA TYR A 2 -1.36 -16.58 -13.43
C TYR A 2 -2.31 -16.98 -14.54
N ARG A 3 -3.47 -17.50 -14.24
CA ARG A 3 -4.43 -17.99 -15.23
C ARG A 3 -5.66 -17.10 -15.41
N GLY A 4 -5.82 -16.09 -14.57
CA GLY A 4 -6.95 -15.19 -14.62
C GLY A 4 -6.54 -13.78 -14.99
N GLY A 5 -7.49 -12.86 -14.97
CA GLY A 5 -7.24 -11.45 -15.15
C GLY A 5 -6.69 -10.79 -13.87
N PHE A 6 -6.73 -9.47 -13.87
CA PHE A 6 -6.20 -8.67 -12.76
C PHE A 6 -6.90 -8.99 -11.42
N ASN A 7 -8.20 -9.29 -11.45
CA ASN A 7 -8.93 -9.65 -10.24
C ASN A 7 -8.37 -10.91 -9.56
N ASP A 8 -8.02 -11.93 -10.33
CA ASP A 8 -7.43 -13.16 -9.80
C ASP A 8 -6.02 -12.88 -9.23
N PHE A 9 -5.28 -12.00 -9.86
CA PHE A 9 -3.97 -11.55 -9.37
C PHE A 9 -4.08 -10.89 -8.00
N ILE A 10 -5.04 -9.98 -7.83
CA ILE A 10 -5.30 -9.32 -6.54
C ILE A 10 -5.64 -10.35 -5.46
N LYS A 11 -6.50 -11.31 -5.79
CA LYS A 11 -6.89 -12.37 -4.83
C LYS A 11 -5.69 -13.21 -4.39
N GLU A 12 -4.83 -13.58 -5.34
CA GLU A 12 -3.63 -14.35 -5.01
C GLU A 12 -2.69 -13.57 -4.11
N LEU A 13 -2.40 -12.31 -4.42
CA LEU A 13 -1.52 -11.50 -3.60
C LEU A 13 -2.10 -11.18 -2.23
N SER A 14 -3.43 -11.12 -2.09
CA SER A 14 -4.06 -10.92 -0.80
C SER A 14 -3.79 -12.04 0.19
N LEU A 15 -3.36 -13.19 -0.29
CA LEU A 15 -3.00 -14.35 0.52
C LEU A 15 -1.50 -14.44 0.83
N ASP A 16 -0.69 -13.50 0.35
CA ASP A 16 0.74 -13.47 0.65
C ASP A 16 0.97 -13.37 2.16
N SER A 17 1.81 -14.26 2.70
CA SER A 17 2.02 -14.35 4.15
C SER A 17 2.63 -13.10 4.76
N ASN A 18 3.54 -12.44 4.07
CA ASN A 18 4.16 -11.21 4.54
C ASN A 18 3.19 -10.03 4.49
N PHE A 19 2.37 -9.95 3.44
CA PHE A 19 1.28 -8.97 3.38
C PHE A 19 0.31 -9.14 4.55
N ILE A 20 -0.09 -10.36 4.84
CA ILE A 20 -0.99 -10.67 5.97
C ILE A 20 -0.36 -10.25 7.31
N LYS A 21 0.94 -10.47 7.49
CA LYS A 21 1.66 -10.02 8.69
C LYS A 21 1.68 -8.50 8.84
N CYS A 22 1.72 -7.76 7.73
CA CYS A 22 1.77 -6.30 7.73
C CYS A 22 0.42 -5.67 8.03
N VAL A 23 -0.69 -6.34 7.73
CA VAL A 23 -2.03 -5.75 7.72
C VAL A 23 -2.93 -6.44 8.73
N HIS A 24 -3.25 -5.72 9.80
CA HIS A 24 -4.13 -6.20 10.86
C HIS A 24 -5.55 -5.70 10.62
N LEU A 25 -6.46 -6.61 10.33
CA LEU A 25 -7.86 -6.30 10.00
C LEU A 25 -8.80 -6.73 11.15
N SER A 26 -9.94 -6.04 11.27
CA SER A 26 -11.03 -6.48 12.13
C SER A 26 -11.68 -7.76 11.59
N GLU A 27 -12.46 -8.46 12.42
CA GLU A 27 -13.18 -9.67 11.97
C GLU A 27 -14.03 -9.42 10.73
N ARG A 28 -14.73 -8.27 10.70
CA ARG A 28 -15.53 -7.88 9.55
C ARG A 28 -14.68 -7.68 8.30
N GLN A 29 -13.56 -6.99 8.43
CA GLN A 29 -12.65 -6.71 7.32
C GLN A 29 -11.98 -7.98 6.77
N GLU A 30 -11.83 -9.02 7.58
CA GLU A 30 -11.28 -10.30 7.11
C GLU A 30 -12.17 -10.99 6.08
N THR A 31 -13.47 -10.69 6.08
CA THR A 31 -14.46 -11.38 5.24
C THR A 31 -15.17 -10.49 4.23
N ASP A 32 -14.97 -9.18 4.25
CA ASP A 32 -15.71 -8.21 3.42
C ASP A 32 -14.96 -7.75 2.16
N GLY A 33 -13.84 -8.38 1.83
CA GLY A 33 -13.05 -8.02 0.66
C GLY A 33 -12.03 -6.90 0.90
N THR A 34 -11.87 -6.42 2.14
CA THR A 34 -10.90 -5.36 2.46
C THR A 34 -9.48 -5.75 2.09
N ARG A 35 -9.10 -7.00 2.30
CA ARG A 35 -7.74 -7.46 2.03
C ARG A 35 -7.39 -7.34 0.54
N GLU A 36 -8.30 -7.75 -0.33
CA GLU A 36 -8.14 -7.61 -1.78
C GLU A 36 -8.17 -6.13 -2.21
N GLU A 37 -9.02 -5.32 -1.59
CA GLU A 37 -9.06 -3.89 -1.85
C GLU A 37 -7.73 -3.20 -1.51
N LEU A 38 -7.06 -3.61 -0.44
CA LEU A 38 -5.75 -3.06 -0.09
C LEU A 38 -4.68 -3.39 -1.14
N VAL A 39 -4.70 -4.58 -1.72
CA VAL A 39 -3.82 -4.92 -2.84
C VAL A 39 -4.11 -4.01 -4.04
N LEU A 40 -5.38 -3.82 -4.37
CA LEU A 40 -5.81 -2.92 -5.44
C LEU A 40 -5.34 -1.49 -5.18
N ARG A 41 -5.50 -0.97 -3.97
CA ARG A 41 -5.04 0.36 -3.57
C ARG A 41 -3.54 0.53 -3.76
N PHE A 42 -2.77 -0.48 -3.37
CA PHE A 42 -1.31 -0.47 -3.55
C PHE A 42 -0.93 -0.18 -5.00
N PHE A 43 -1.47 -0.93 -5.95
CA PHE A 43 -1.14 -0.75 -7.37
C PHE A 43 -1.74 0.52 -7.97
N ALA A 44 -2.97 0.86 -7.61
CA ALA A 44 -3.64 2.04 -8.14
C ALA A 44 -2.90 3.33 -7.75
N TYR A 45 -2.55 3.49 -6.47
CA TYR A 45 -1.81 4.65 -6.02
C TYR A 45 -0.35 4.66 -6.50
N LEU A 46 0.23 3.47 -6.70
CA LEU A 46 1.59 3.39 -7.24
C LEU A 46 1.67 3.85 -8.69
N TYR A 47 0.73 3.42 -9.53
CA TYR A 47 0.82 3.59 -10.97
C TYR A 47 -0.11 4.63 -11.57
N ASP A 48 -1.19 5.00 -10.91
CA ASP A 48 -2.22 5.87 -11.50
C ASP A 48 -2.70 7.00 -10.60
N ILE A 49 -1.87 7.41 -9.65
CA ILE A 49 -2.26 8.45 -8.67
C ILE A 49 -2.67 9.76 -9.33
N ASP A 50 -2.14 10.07 -10.51
CA ASP A 50 -2.50 11.29 -11.25
C ASP A 50 -3.97 11.31 -11.67
N SER A 51 -4.59 10.14 -11.82
CA SER A 51 -6.02 10.00 -12.14
C SER A 51 -6.92 10.13 -10.90
N PHE A 52 -6.34 10.15 -9.70
CA PHE A 52 -7.11 10.32 -8.47
C PHE A 52 -7.59 11.75 -8.32
N SER A 53 -8.87 11.93 -7.98
CA SER A 53 -9.43 13.26 -7.65
C SER A 53 -9.89 13.31 -6.20
N HIS A 54 -11.07 12.81 -5.90
CA HIS A 54 -11.63 12.81 -4.55
C HIS A 54 -12.43 11.56 -4.21
N SER A 55 -12.84 10.79 -5.23
CA SER A 55 -13.60 9.53 -5.03
C SER A 55 -12.66 8.34 -5.11
N VAL A 56 -12.39 7.71 -3.98
CA VAL A 56 -11.58 6.50 -3.92
C VAL A 56 -12.25 5.37 -4.70
N LYS A 57 -13.57 5.21 -4.55
CA LYS A 57 -14.33 4.16 -5.24
C LYS A 57 -14.18 4.25 -6.76
N ASP A 58 -14.40 5.44 -7.31
CA ASP A 58 -14.33 5.65 -8.76
C ASP A 58 -12.90 5.45 -9.26
N PHE A 59 -11.93 5.95 -8.52
CA PHE A 59 -10.52 5.78 -8.83
C PHE A 59 -10.12 4.30 -8.90
N LEU A 60 -10.50 3.51 -7.92
CA LEU A 60 -10.17 2.08 -7.88
C LEU A 60 -10.88 1.30 -8.98
N ASN A 61 -12.15 1.59 -9.24
CA ASN A 61 -12.90 0.95 -10.32
C ASN A 61 -12.27 1.24 -11.69
N ASN A 62 -11.93 2.49 -11.95
CA ASN A 62 -11.30 2.89 -13.20
C ASN A 62 -9.91 2.25 -13.37
N TYR A 63 -9.13 2.20 -12.30
CA TYR A 63 -7.82 1.55 -12.35
C TYR A 63 -7.95 0.06 -12.62
N MET A 64 -8.91 -0.61 -12.00
CA MET A 64 -9.13 -2.04 -12.21
C MET A 64 -9.43 -2.36 -13.68
N GLU A 65 -10.23 -1.53 -14.35
CA GLU A 65 -10.52 -1.69 -15.78
C GLU A 65 -9.25 -1.52 -16.63
N LYS A 66 -8.43 -0.51 -16.34
CA LYS A 66 -7.16 -0.28 -17.03
C LYS A 66 -6.19 -1.44 -16.86
N ALA A 67 -6.03 -1.91 -15.63
CA ALA A 67 -5.12 -2.99 -15.30
C ALA A 67 -5.53 -4.32 -15.90
N ASP A 68 -6.84 -4.59 -15.98
CA ASP A 68 -7.35 -5.82 -16.58
C ASP A 68 -7.02 -5.90 -18.08
N LYS A 69 -6.90 -4.75 -18.74
CA LYS A 69 -6.51 -4.68 -20.16
C LYS A 69 -5.00 -4.82 -20.38
N LYS A 70 -4.20 -4.25 -19.47
CA LYS A 70 -2.74 -4.26 -19.61
C LYS A 70 -2.06 -4.16 -18.25
N PHE A 71 -1.34 -5.20 -17.86
CA PHE A 71 -0.61 -5.23 -16.60
C PHE A 71 0.57 -6.22 -16.66
N SER A 72 1.69 -5.83 -16.08
CA SER A 72 2.91 -6.66 -16.04
C SER A 72 2.90 -7.53 -14.78
N TYR A 73 2.25 -8.68 -14.85
CA TYR A 73 2.01 -9.54 -13.68
C TYR A 73 3.29 -10.01 -12.98
N SER A 74 4.21 -10.61 -13.70
CA SER A 74 5.44 -11.17 -13.12
C SER A 74 6.29 -10.12 -12.41
N LYS A 75 6.50 -8.97 -13.04
CA LYS A 75 7.26 -7.85 -12.48
C LYS A 75 6.60 -7.32 -11.19
N ASN A 76 5.29 -7.15 -11.22
CA ASN A 76 4.56 -6.57 -10.11
C ASN A 76 4.33 -7.55 -8.96
N GLU A 77 4.25 -8.84 -9.23
CA GLU A 77 4.27 -9.85 -8.18
C GLU A 77 5.58 -9.80 -7.39
N LYS A 78 6.71 -9.74 -8.08
CA LYS A 78 8.03 -9.64 -7.44
C LYS A 78 8.15 -8.35 -6.62
N LEU A 79 7.71 -7.23 -7.17
CA LEU A 79 7.71 -5.96 -6.45
C LEU A 79 6.88 -6.03 -5.17
N PHE A 80 5.66 -6.51 -5.27
CA PHE A 80 4.74 -6.63 -4.14
C PHE A 80 5.34 -7.50 -3.03
N ARG A 81 5.81 -8.69 -3.39
CA ARG A 81 6.38 -9.63 -2.42
C ARG A 81 7.64 -9.06 -1.76
N TYR A 82 8.50 -8.40 -2.53
CA TYR A 82 9.69 -7.74 -1.97
C TYR A 82 9.33 -6.63 -1.00
N VAL A 83 8.38 -5.76 -1.35
CA VAL A 83 7.94 -4.66 -0.48
C VAL A 83 7.42 -5.20 0.85
N PHE A 84 6.53 -6.18 0.82
CA PHE A 84 5.92 -6.69 2.06
C PHE A 84 6.84 -7.61 2.86
N ASP A 85 7.76 -8.31 2.22
CA ASP A 85 8.84 -9.00 2.92
C ASP A 85 9.70 -8.00 3.71
N THR A 86 10.10 -6.91 3.08
CA THR A 86 10.90 -5.86 3.71
C THR A 86 10.17 -5.18 4.87
N ILE A 87 8.90 -4.80 4.65
CA ILE A 87 8.10 -4.13 5.69
C ILE A 87 7.82 -5.08 6.86
N SER A 88 7.46 -6.33 6.60
CA SER A 88 7.16 -7.29 7.67
C SER A 88 8.38 -7.58 8.55
N SER A 89 9.57 -7.57 7.97
CA SER A 89 10.83 -7.72 8.71
C SER A 89 11.13 -6.51 9.59
N ALA A 90 10.83 -5.31 9.10
CA ALA A 90 11.10 -4.06 9.80
C ALA A 90 10.03 -3.72 10.84
N LEU A 91 8.79 -4.15 10.62
CA LEU A 91 7.66 -3.92 11.51
C LEU A 91 7.02 -5.26 11.90
N PRO A 92 7.62 -5.98 12.88
CA PRO A 92 7.12 -7.30 13.27
C PRO A 92 5.66 -7.29 13.77
N THR A 93 5.19 -6.14 14.30
CA THR A 93 3.82 -5.96 14.77
C THR A 93 2.88 -5.39 13.71
N GLY A 94 3.35 -5.25 12.47
CA GLY A 94 2.56 -4.75 11.35
C GLY A 94 2.51 -3.23 11.23
N ILE A 95 1.79 -2.75 10.22
CA ILE A 95 1.62 -1.32 9.95
C ILE A 95 0.53 -0.79 10.87
N THR A 96 0.92 -0.28 12.04
CA THR A 96 -0.01 0.23 13.07
C THR A 96 0.52 1.49 13.71
N LYS A 97 -0.36 2.23 14.38
CA LYS A 97 -0.01 3.39 15.22
C LYS A 97 -0.21 3.08 16.69
N GLY A 98 0.27 1.92 17.14
CA GLY A 98 0.04 1.45 18.50
C GLY A 98 -1.38 0.94 18.75
N ARG A 99 -2.18 0.76 17.69
CA ARG A 99 -3.53 0.20 17.74
C ARG A 99 -3.52 -1.20 17.15
N LYS A 100 -4.59 -1.94 17.43
CA LYS A 100 -4.74 -3.31 16.98
C LYS A 100 -4.87 -3.43 15.46
N ASN A 101 -5.63 -2.54 14.82
CA ASN A 101 -5.90 -2.59 13.39
C ASN A 101 -5.04 -1.62 12.59
N THR A 102 -4.74 -1.98 11.35
CA THR A 102 -4.00 -1.14 10.40
C THR A 102 -4.91 -0.05 9.85
N PRO A 103 -4.58 1.25 10.02
CA PRO A 103 -5.28 2.32 9.33
C PRO A 103 -5.04 2.24 7.82
N LEU A 104 -6.10 2.31 7.01
CA LEU A 104 -6.00 2.12 5.55
C LEU A 104 -5.11 3.19 4.90
N ASN A 105 -5.21 4.43 5.34
CA ASN A 105 -4.38 5.51 4.82
C ASN A 105 -2.90 5.38 5.20
N LEU A 106 -2.61 4.84 6.37
CA LEU A 106 -1.23 4.54 6.78
C LEU A 106 -0.65 3.39 5.95
N PHE A 107 -1.45 2.36 5.70
CA PHE A 107 -1.07 1.28 4.79
C PHE A 107 -0.66 1.82 3.42
N GLU A 108 -1.49 2.68 2.82
CA GLU A 108 -1.20 3.30 1.52
C GLU A 108 0.13 4.06 1.56
N ALA A 109 0.31 4.91 2.57
CA ALA A 109 1.51 5.74 2.70
C ALA A 109 2.79 4.89 2.79
N VAL A 110 2.78 3.90 3.66
CA VAL A 110 3.96 3.06 3.92
C VAL A 110 4.24 2.15 2.72
N SER A 111 3.25 1.43 2.24
CA SER A 111 3.45 0.43 1.18
C SER A 111 3.80 1.06 -0.17
N VAL A 112 3.09 2.11 -0.56
CA VAL A 112 3.33 2.80 -1.83
C VAL A 112 4.63 3.60 -1.76
N GLY A 113 4.92 4.24 -0.63
CA GLY A 113 6.20 4.92 -0.41
C GLY A 113 7.39 3.98 -0.53
N ALA A 114 7.29 2.79 0.06
CA ALA A 114 8.32 1.75 -0.05
C ALA A 114 8.52 1.28 -1.50
N ALA A 115 7.43 1.06 -2.22
CA ALA A 115 7.48 0.64 -3.62
C ALA A 115 8.17 1.69 -4.50
N HIS A 116 7.84 2.97 -4.32
CA HIS A 116 8.51 4.06 -5.03
C HIS A 116 10.01 4.12 -4.72
N ALA A 117 10.38 3.97 -3.45
CA ALA A 117 11.79 3.96 -3.05
C ALA A 117 12.56 2.83 -3.75
N TYR A 118 11.97 1.64 -3.78
CA TYR A 118 12.58 0.50 -4.47
C TYR A 118 12.73 0.75 -5.98
N LEU A 119 11.69 1.27 -6.62
CA LEU A 119 11.74 1.57 -8.07
C LEU A 119 12.76 2.66 -8.40
N ASN A 120 12.95 3.63 -7.51
CA ASN A 120 13.87 4.75 -7.72
C ASN A 120 15.32 4.43 -7.34
N LYS A 121 15.53 3.67 -6.27
CA LYS A 121 16.86 3.43 -5.68
C LYS A 121 17.33 1.98 -5.71
N GLY A 122 16.46 1.04 -6.07
CA GLY A 122 16.78 -0.39 -6.04
C GLY A 122 16.84 -1.00 -4.64
N LYS A 123 16.48 -0.24 -3.61
CA LYS A 123 16.47 -0.68 -2.22
C LYS A 123 15.47 0.12 -1.38
N ILE A 124 15.11 -0.42 -0.23
CA ILE A 124 14.24 0.23 0.75
C ILE A 124 15.00 0.34 2.07
N ASN A 125 15.28 1.57 2.52
CA ASN A 125 15.92 1.79 3.81
C ASN A 125 14.86 1.87 4.90
N THR A 126 14.81 0.88 5.78
CA THR A 126 13.82 0.79 6.87
C THR A 126 14.29 1.36 8.19
N SER A 127 15.50 1.97 8.24
CA SER A 127 16.05 2.52 9.47
C SER A 127 15.11 3.53 10.12
N GLY A 128 14.83 3.35 11.41
CA GLY A 128 13.98 4.23 12.19
C GLY A 128 12.50 4.17 11.88
N ILE A 129 12.04 3.17 11.12
CA ILE A 129 10.63 3.08 10.72
C ILE A 129 9.68 3.01 11.92
N GLU A 130 10.04 2.32 12.99
CA GLU A 130 9.21 2.21 14.20
C GLU A 130 8.96 3.58 14.85
N GLU A 131 9.90 4.50 14.71
CA GLU A 131 9.78 5.86 15.22
C GLU A 131 9.06 6.78 14.24
N TRP A 132 9.51 6.85 12.98
CA TRP A 132 8.97 7.82 12.04
C TRP A 132 7.56 7.48 11.55
N ILE A 133 7.11 6.25 11.71
CA ILE A 133 5.72 5.88 11.37
C ILE A 133 4.69 6.61 12.24
N THR A 134 5.12 7.10 13.40
CA THR A 134 4.29 7.92 14.30
C THR A 134 4.66 9.39 14.31
N ASP A 135 5.49 9.83 13.36
CA ASP A 135 5.92 11.22 13.24
C ASP A 135 4.72 12.16 13.05
N SER A 136 4.77 13.31 13.73
CA SER A 136 3.67 14.29 13.70
C SER A 136 3.41 14.85 12.30
N GLU A 137 4.44 14.97 11.46
CA GLU A 137 4.28 15.40 10.07
C GLU A 137 3.48 14.39 9.24
N LEU A 138 3.80 13.09 9.39
CA LEU A 138 3.02 12.03 8.74
C LEU A 138 1.57 12.02 9.26
N LEU A 139 1.39 12.17 10.57
CA LEU A 139 0.06 12.17 11.18
C LEU A 139 -0.86 13.26 10.65
N LYS A 140 -0.32 14.41 10.24
CA LYS A 140 -1.10 15.48 9.61
C LYS A 140 -1.79 15.02 8.32
N TYR A 141 -1.15 14.14 7.56
CA TYR A 141 -1.69 13.65 6.29
C TYR A 141 -2.65 12.48 6.45
N ILE A 142 -2.68 11.82 7.60
CA ILE A 142 -3.52 10.64 7.84
C ILE A 142 -4.61 10.88 8.87
N SER A 143 -4.77 12.10 9.38
CA SER A 143 -5.80 12.49 10.34
C SER A 143 -6.84 13.40 9.68
N GLY A 144 -8.09 13.32 10.12
CA GLY A 144 -9.19 14.14 9.60
C GLY A 144 -9.63 13.74 8.20
N ALA A 145 -9.98 14.70 7.35
CA ALA A 145 -10.40 14.46 5.96
C ALA A 145 -9.19 14.06 5.11
N THR A 146 -8.99 12.77 4.91
CA THR A 146 -7.75 12.20 4.39
C THR A 146 -7.73 11.89 2.89
N ASN A 147 -8.85 12.08 2.19
CA ASN A 147 -8.99 11.66 0.79
C ASN A 147 -8.81 12.79 -0.23
N SER A 148 -8.24 13.92 0.16
CA SER A 148 -7.83 14.94 -0.82
C SER A 148 -6.52 14.51 -1.49
N LYS A 149 -6.37 14.83 -2.77
CA LYS A 149 -5.15 14.49 -3.52
C LYS A 149 -3.87 15.01 -2.85
N PRO A 150 -3.81 16.26 -2.37
CA PRO A 150 -2.61 16.75 -1.66
C PRO A 150 -2.25 15.93 -0.42
N ARG A 151 -3.23 15.44 0.33
CA ARG A 151 -2.97 14.61 1.50
C ARG A 151 -2.47 13.22 1.11
N VAL A 152 -3.07 12.61 0.10
CA VAL A 152 -2.62 11.32 -0.42
C VAL A 152 -1.18 11.42 -0.90
N LEU A 153 -0.87 12.41 -1.72
CA LEU A 153 0.49 12.66 -2.21
C LEU A 153 1.46 12.94 -1.05
N GLY A 154 1.05 13.76 -0.09
CA GLY A 154 1.90 14.15 1.04
C GLY A 154 2.31 12.97 1.91
N ARG A 155 1.38 12.07 2.24
CA ARG A 155 1.70 10.90 3.07
C ARG A 155 2.57 9.89 2.34
N ILE A 156 2.33 9.65 1.06
CA ILE A 156 3.16 8.75 0.25
C ILE A 156 4.57 9.31 0.11
N GLU A 157 4.68 10.59 -0.20
CA GLU A 157 5.95 11.29 -0.38
C GLU A 157 6.78 11.32 0.90
N PHE A 158 6.14 11.54 2.05
CA PHE A 158 6.81 11.49 3.34
C PHE A 158 7.50 10.13 3.54
N CYS A 159 6.76 9.05 3.34
CA CYS A 159 7.30 7.70 3.51
C CYS A 159 8.37 7.39 2.47
N ARG A 160 8.15 7.76 1.20
CA ARG A 160 9.14 7.58 0.15
C ARG A 160 10.49 8.19 0.52
N LYS A 161 10.49 9.44 0.98
CA LYS A 161 11.73 10.12 1.38
C LYS A 161 12.45 9.41 2.54
N LYS A 162 11.69 8.88 3.49
CA LYS A 162 12.27 8.10 4.60
C LYS A 162 12.93 6.82 4.08
N PHE A 163 12.28 6.12 3.18
CA PHE A 163 12.78 4.87 2.62
C PHE A 163 13.95 5.06 1.63
N GLU A 164 14.11 6.25 1.07
CA GLU A 164 15.18 6.56 0.10
C GLU A 164 16.47 7.09 0.74
N ARG A 165 16.53 7.26 2.05
CA ARG A 165 17.71 7.76 2.78
C ARG A 165 18.95 6.89 2.62
#